data_d25a55301069728f3c12605c2896ac24
#
_entry.id   d25a55301069728f3c12605c2896ac24
#
_cell.length_a   1.000
_cell.length_b   1.000
_cell.length_c   1.000
_cell.angle_alpha   90.00
_cell.angle_beta   90.00
_cell.angle_gamma   90.00
#
_symmetry.space_group_name_H-M   'P 1'
#
loop_
_entity.id
_entity.type
_entity.pdbx_description
1 polymer ?
#
loop_
_entity_poly.entity_id
_entity_poly.type
_entity_poly.pdbx_seq_one_letter_code
_entity_poly.pdbx_strand_id
1 'polypeptide(L)'
;PIIEQGPLVEEGATEGENFWHYRTFRLNYYAVKALQARVYLYAEMFSEALAAAREVVAVQEQYFPFTTKSQVTDGQKPDRIFSSELVFALQYPNRDKIFTDYFTPALKDDQMWLTPSTYLEKIFGTLALNDWRYESNWKVASGHTNRCFYKYSDLETDAYYADLLPMIRMSEMYYIIAETAENETDALESINLVLDNRGVELLTSASQLESTLLNEYQKEFWGEGQLFFYYKRMNRSSILSAFAGGNVEMNDTKYVLPLPQSETDFR
;
A
#
# COMPACT_ATOMS: atom_id res chain seq x y z
N PRO A 1 22.31 20.09 0.81
CA PRO A 1 23.04 19.02 0.07
C PRO A 1 22.15 17.77 -0.13
N ILE A 2 21.68 17.14 0.95
CA ILE A 2 20.86 15.89 0.85
C ILE A 2 19.48 16.14 0.21
N ILE A 3 18.86 17.29 0.48
CA ILE A 3 17.58 17.68 -0.11
C ILE A 3 17.76 18.03 -1.60
N GLU A 4 18.82 18.73 -1.94
CA GLU A 4 19.11 19.17 -3.31
C GLU A 4 19.49 18.00 -4.23
N GLN A 5 20.12 16.96 -3.69
CA GLN A 5 20.54 15.78 -4.44
C GLN A 5 19.42 14.75 -4.61
N GLY A 6 18.37 14.82 -3.77
CA GLY A 6 17.28 13.85 -3.75
C GLY A 6 17.68 12.47 -3.21
N PRO A 7 16.75 11.51 -3.25
CA PRO A 7 16.97 10.17 -2.69
C PRO A 7 17.75 9.22 -3.63
N LEU A 8 17.88 9.56 -4.92
CA LEU A 8 18.39 8.65 -5.96
C LEU A 8 19.90 8.76 -6.20
N VAL A 9 20.67 9.46 -5.35
CA VAL A 9 22.11 9.63 -5.57
C VAL A 9 22.82 8.29 -5.33
N GLU A 10 23.13 7.62 -6.42
CA GLU A 10 23.85 6.33 -6.44
C GLU A 10 25.30 6.48 -6.92
N GLU A 11 25.60 7.52 -7.71
CA GLU A 11 26.92 7.74 -8.29
C GLU A 11 27.87 8.46 -7.33
N GLY A 12 29.14 8.09 -7.39
CA GLY A 12 30.22 8.76 -6.68
C GLY A 12 30.42 8.35 -5.22
N ALA A 13 29.76 7.28 -4.76
CA ALA A 13 30.02 6.71 -3.44
C ALA A 13 31.41 6.08 -3.38
N THR A 14 32.29 6.62 -2.55
CA THR A 14 33.54 5.96 -2.20
C THR A 14 33.35 4.99 -1.05
N GLU A 15 34.30 4.05 -0.88
CA GLU A 15 34.26 3.10 0.23
C GLU A 15 34.17 3.85 1.57
N GLY A 16 33.11 3.60 2.34
CA GLY A 16 32.82 4.29 3.61
C GLY A 16 31.79 5.43 3.54
N GLU A 17 31.40 5.89 2.34
CA GLU A 17 30.40 6.97 2.18
C GLU A 17 28.99 6.46 1.86
N ASN A 18 28.79 5.15 1.77
CA ASN A 18 27.51 4.52 1.39
C ASN A 18 26.34 4.93 2.28
N PHE A 19 26.58 5.41 3.49
CA PHE A 19 25.49 5.89 4.37
C PHE A 19 24.74 7.08 3.76
N TRP A 20 25.41 7.94 3.02
CA TRP A 20 24.83 9.15 2.40
C TRP A 20 24.26 8.90 1.01
N HIS A 21 24.56 7.74 0.42
CA HIS A 21 24.08 7.30 -0.88
C HIS A 21 23.04 6.19 -0.73
N TYR A 22 22.44 5.73 -1.82
CA TYR A 22 21.46 4.63 -1.86
C TYR A 22 20.29 4.83 -0.87
N ARG A 23 19.73 6.03 -0.84
CA ARG A 23 18.71 6.42 0.14
C ARG A 23 17.29 6.31 -0.37
N THR A 24 17.06 5.79 -1.54
CA THR A 24 15.75 5.70 -2.20
C THR A 24 14.69 5.09 -1.29
N PHE A 25 15.04 4.04 -0.57
CA PHE A 25 14.10 3.31 0.30
C PHE A 25 14.29 3.57 1.80
N ARG A 26 15.29 4.39 2.17
CA ARG A 26 15.57 4.73 3.56
C ARG A 26 14.71 5.91 4.00
N LEU A 27 14.73 6.23 5.31
CA LEU A 27 14.15 7.45 5.85
C LEU A 27 14.94 8.68 5.36
N ASN A 28 14.73 9.03 4.09
CA ASN A 28 15.20 10.27 3.50
C ASN A 28 14.23 11.42 3.83
N TYR A 29 14.51 12.62 3.32
CA TYR A 29 13.68 13.80 3.56
C TYR A 29 12.20 13.58 3.19
N TYR A 30 11.94 13.03 1.99
CA TYR A 30 10.57 12.80 1.50
C TYR A 30 9.86 11.68 2.26
N ALA A 31 10.59 10.66 2.69
CA ALA A 31 10.04 9.61 3.56
C ALA A 31 9.59 10.17 4.92
N VAL A 32 10.36 11.10 5.49
CA VAL A 32 9.96 11.81 6.72
C VAL A 32 8.75 12.68 6.48
N LYS A 33 8.69 13.43 5.37
CA LYS A 33 7.52 14.24 4.99
C LYS A 33 6.27 13.39 4.77
N ALA A 34 6.40 12.26 4.10
CA ALA A 34 5.31 11.32 3.91
C ALA A 34 4.81 10.73 5.24
N LEU A 35 5.73 10.41 6.15
CA LEU A 35 5.37 10.00 7.51
C LEU A 35 4.67 11.13 8.28
N GLN A 36 5.12 12.37 8.14
CA GLN A 36 4.44 13.52 8.74
C GLN A 36 3.01 13.66 8.19
N ALA A 37 2.81 13.55 6.88
CA ALA A 37 1.48 13.59 6.27
C ALA A 37 0.55 12.54 6.89
N ARG A 38 1.02 11.29 7.02
CA ARG A 38 0.28 10.20 7.68
C ARG A 38 -0.04 10.53 9.14
N VAL A 39 0.94 11.00 9.92
CA VAL A 39 0.75 11.33 11.33
C VAL A 39 -0.22 12.50 11.50
N TYR A 40 -0.11 13.55 10.71
CA TYR A 40 -1.03 14.67 10.73
C TYR A 40 -2.46 14.25 10.37
N LEU A 41 -2.63 13.39 9.38
CA LEU A 41 -3.94 12.84 9.03
C LEU A 41 -4.56 12.07 10.21
N TYR A 42 -3.76 11.27 10.92
CA TYR A 42 -4.21 10.54 12.13
C TYR A 42 -4.53 11.46 13.31
N ALA A 43 -3.88 12.61 13.37
CA ALA A 43 -4.13 13.65 14.39
C ALA A 43 -5.25 14.62 13.99
N GLU A 44 -5.93 14.37 12.85
CA GLU A 44 -6.98 15.25 12.29
C GLU A 44 -6.47 16.68 11.97
N MET A 45 -5.16 16.83 11.79
CA MET A 45 -4.50 18.05 11.36
C MET A 45 -4.49 18.10 9.81
N PHE A 46 -5.67 18.32 9.23
CA PHE A 46 -5.88 18.11 7.79
C PHE A 46 -5.08 19.08 6.90
N SER A 47 -4.94 20.34 7.31
CA SER A 47 -4.16 21.33 6.56
C SER A 47 -2.68 20.98 6.52
N GLU A 48 -2.13 20.51 7.64
CA GLU A 48 -0.72 20.08 7.75
C GLU A 48 -0.50 18.76 6.99
N ALA A 49 -1.47 17.84 7.03
CA ALA A 49 -1.43 16.60 6.27
C ALA A 49 -1.40 16.88 4.76
N LEU A 50 -2.28 17.78 4.29
CA LEU A 50 -2.34 18.21 2.90
C LEU A 50 -1.02 18.86 2.45
N ALA A 51 -0.49 19.79 3.24
CA ALA A 51 0.76 20.48 2.92
C ALA A 51 1.94 19.51 2.82
N ALA A 52 2.07 18.59 3.79
CA ALA A 52 3.15 17.60 3.79
C ALA A 52 3.02 16.60 2.63
N ALA A 53 1.81 16.13 2.30
CA ALA A 53 1.57 15.23 1.18
C ALA A 53 1.89 15.91 -0.17
N ARG A 54 1.47 17.16 -0.37
CA ARG A 54 1.78 17.94 -1.58
C ARG A 54 3.28 18.15 -1.78
N GLU A 55 4.04 18.34 -0.71
CA GLU A 55 5.50 18.48 -0.79
C GLU A 55 6.16 17.20 -1.34
N VAL A 56 5.66 16.02 -0.98
CA VAL A 56 6.15 14.74 -1.50
C VAL A 56 5.72 14.53 -2.96
N VAL A 57 4.47 14.82 -3.27
CA VAL A 57 3.92 14.69 -4.63
C VAL A 57 4.62 15.61 -5.62
N ALA A 58 5.07 16.80 -5.19
CA ALA A 58 5.76 17.76 -6.05
C ALA A 58 7.06 17.21 -6.69
N VAL A 59 7.64 16.17 -6.13
CA VAL A 59 8.87 15.53 -6.66
C VAL A 59 8.65 14.13 -7.22
N GLN A 60 7.38 13.75 -7.39
CA GLN A 60 7.02 12.40 -7.81
C GLN A 60 7.64 12.00 -9.15
N GLU A 61 7.49 12.80 -10.19
CA GLU A 61 8.00 12.47 -11.51
C GLU A 61 9.52 12.26 -11.52
N GLN A 62 10.22 12.98 -10.65
CA GLN A 62 11.67 12.92 -10.56
C GLN A 62 12.16 11.71 -9.78
N TYR A 63 11.51 11.36 -8.66
CA TYR A 63 12.05 10.38 -7.71
C TYR A 63 11.17 9.17 -7.49
N PHE A 64 9.87 9.27 -7.69
CA PHE A 64 8.88 8.24 -7.35
C PHE A 64 7.84 8.06 -8.45
N PRO A 65 8.27 7.88 -9.72
CA PRO A 65 7.32 7.81 -10.85
C PRO A 65 6.37 6.63 -10.69
N PHE A 66 5.16 6.77 -11.24
CA PHE A 66 4.22 5.68 -11.26
C PHE A 66 4.78 4.45 -11.97
N THR A 67 4.57 3.30 -11.38
CA THR A 67 4.92 2.01 -11.97
C THR A 67 4.00 1.71 -13.15
N THR A 68 4.56 1.38 -14.29
CA THR A 68 3.78 1.15 -15.50
C THR A 68 3.06 -0.20 -15.49
N LYS A 69 1.97 -0.31 -16.26
CA LYS A 69 1.25 -1.58 -16.43
C LYS A 69 2.19 -2.71 -16.85
N SER A 70 3.08 -2.46 -17.78
CA SER A 70 4.02 -3.47 -18.29
C SER A 70 4.97 -3.99 -17.20
N GLN A 71 5.37 -3.16 -16.25
CA GLN A 71 6.18 -3.60 -15.10
C GLN A 71 5.37 -4.43 -14.12
N VAL A 72 4.12 -4.00 -13.81
CA VAL A 72 3.24 -4.70 -12.86
C VAL A 72 2.79 -6.06 -13.38
N THR A 73 2.54 -6.18 -14.70
CA THR A 73 2.03 -7.40 -15.33
C THR A 73 3.09 -8.19 -16.09
N ASP A 74 4.37 -7.89 -15.89
CA ASP A 74 5.47 -8.63 -16.50
C ASP A 74 5.38 -10.13 -16.19
N GLY A 75 5.62 -10.95 -17.21
CA GLY A 75 5.45 -12.41 -17.08
C GLY A 75 6.54 -13.10 -16.25
N GLN A 76 7.72 -12.46 -16.12
CA GLN A 76 8.88 -13.01 -15.42
C GLN A 76 9.22 -12.23 -14.15
N LYS A 77 9.11 -10.90 -14.21
CA LYS A 77 9.50 -9.97 -13.14
C LYS A 77 8.37 -9.00 -12.76
N PRO A 78 7.20 -9.49 -12.38
CA PRO A 78 6.08 -8.60 -12.08
C PRO A 78 6.38 -7.75 -10.85
N ASP A 79 6.35 -6.43 -11.03
CA ASP A 79 6.49 -5.48 -9.92
C ASP A 79 5.17 -5.31 -9.17
N ARG A 80 4.87 -6.27 -8.30
CA ARG A 80 3.61 -6.33 -7.53
C ARG A 80 3.55 -5.37 -6.36
N ILE A 81 4.68 -4.75 -5.99
CA ILE A 81 4.75 -3.80 -4.88
C ILE A 81 4.79 -2.35 -5.36
N PHE A 82 4.80 -2.13 -6.70
CA PHE A 82 4.91 -0.79 -7.28
C PHE A 82 6.19 -0.08 -6.80
N SER A 83 7.34 -0.71 -7.06
CA SER A 83 8.62 -0.37 -6.44
C SER A 83 9.11 1.03 -6.78
N SER A 84 8.82 1.54 -7.98
CA SER A 84 9.21 2.91 -8.36
C SER A 84 8.44 4.00 -7.57
N GLU A 85 7.30 3.64 -6.96
CA GLU A 85 6.47 4.55 -6.14
C GLU A 85 6.84 4.51 -4.65
N LEU A 86 7.82 3.69 -4.24
CA LEU A 86 8.19 3.52 -2.84
C LEU A 86 8.91 4.77 -2.32
N VAL A 87 8.27 5.48 -1.40
CA VAL A 87 8.85 6.61 -0.67
C VAL A 87 9.65 6.12 0.53
N PHE A 88 9.21 5.02 1.14
CA PHE A 88 9.92 4.31 2.21
C PHE A 88 9.63 2.81 2.15
N ALA A 89 10.68 2.01 2.28
CA ALA A 89 10.59 0.56 2.35
C ALA A 89 11.62 -0.03 3.32
N LEU A 90 11.34 -1.21 3.83
CA LEU A 90 12.29 -2.02 4.58
C LEU A 90 12.87 -3.08 3.67
N GLN A 91 14.18 -3.26 3.74
CA GLN A 91 14.84 -4.40 3.11
C GLN A 91 14.69 -5.63 4.02
N TYR A 92 14.07 -6.68 3.48
CA TYR A 92 13.86 -7.94 4.19
C TYR A 92 14.22 -9.13 3.28
N PRO A 93 15.45 -9.63 3.37
CA PRO A 93 15.96 -10.69 2.49
C PRO A 93 15.18 -12.01 2.52
N ASN A 94 14.35 -12.22 3.54
CA ASN A 94 13.48 -13.39 3.65
C ASN A 94 12.00 -13.04 3.34
N ARG A 95 11.74 -12.07 2.48
CA ARG A 95 10.37 -11.69 2.11
C ARG A 95 9.59 -12.84 1.48
N ASP A 96 10.24 -13.68 0.71
CA ASP A 96 9.69 -14.89 0.13
C ASP A 96 9.10 -15.84 1.17
N LYS A 97 9.63 -15.84 2.40
CA LYS A 97 9.08 -16.64 3.52
C LYS A 97 7.68 -16.18 3.91
N ILE A 98 7.34 -14.89 3.79
CA ILE A 98 5.98 -14.42 4.02
C ILE A 98 5.02 -15.11 3.04
N PHE A 99 5.44 -15.24 1.78
CA PHE A 99 4.64 -15.94 0.78
C PHE A 99 4.57 -17.43 1.04
N THR A 100 5.71 -18.09 1.28
CA THR A 100 5.78 -19.55 1.48
C THR A 100 5.08 -20.00 2.76
N ASP A 101 5.09 -19.19 3.82
CA ASP A 101 4.49 -19.52 5.10
C ASP A 101 2.97 -19.26 5.14
N TYR A 102 2.44 -18.29 4.34
CA TYR A 102 1.06 -17.83 4.50
C TYR A 102 0.22 -17.79 3.23
N PHE A 103 0.84 -17.74 2.03
CA PHE A 103 0.11 -17.44 0.80
C PHE A 103 0.36 -18.40 -0.36
N THR A 104 1.34 -19.29 -0.24
CA THR A 104 1.71 -20.19 -1.34
C THR A 104 0.61 -21.21 -1.64
N PRO A 105 0.31 -21.49 -2.92
CA PRO A 105 -0.61 -22.56 -3.31
C PRO A 105 -0.16 -23.97 -2.93
N ALA A 106 1.06 -24.14 -2.42
CA ALA A 106 1.51 -25.42 -1.87
C ALA A 106 0.86 -25.76 -0.51
N LEU A 107 0.32 -24.74 0.18
CA LEU A 107 -0.44 -24.93 1.41
C LEU A 107 -1.88 -25.35 1.10
N LYS A 108 -2.51 -26.08 2.03
CA LYS A 108 -3.94 -26.35 1.97
C LYS A 108 -4.75 -25.11 2.35
N ASP A 109 -6.01 -25.05 1.96
CA ASP A 109 -6.92 -23.93 2.23
C ASP A 109 -7.07 -23.62 3.74
N ASP A 110 -6.93 -24.61 4.63
CA ASP A 110 -6.97 -24.47 6.08
C ASP A 110 -5.64 -24.02 6.72
N GLN A 111 -4.58 -23.98 5.94
CA GLN A 111 -3.23 -23.57 6.34
C GLN A 111 -2.82 -22.21 5.76
N MET A 112 -3.52 -21.75 4.74
CA MET A 112 -3.23 -20.52 4.00
C MET A 112 -4.07 -19.35 4.52
N TRP A 113 -3.52 -18.16 4.49
CA TRP A 113 -4.33 -16.94 4.63
C TRP A 113 -5.09 -16.67 3.33
N LEU A 114 -6.19 -17.42 3.21
CA LEU A 114 -7.04 -17.40 2.04
C LEU A 114 -8.07 -16.27 2.13
N THR A 115 -8.25 -15.57 1.03
CA THR A 115 -9.28 -14.53 0.91
C THR A 115 -10.40 -15.06 0.03
N PRO A 116 -11.66 -15.11 0.53
CA PRO A 116 -12.79 -15.56 -0.26
C PRO A 116 -13.00 -14.74 -1.53
N SER A 117 -13.39 -15.39 -2.63
CA SER A 117 -13.70 -14.70 -3.88
C SER A 117 -14.76 -13.61 -3.71
N THR A 118 -15.72 -13.81 -2.80
CA THR A 118 -16.76 -12.82 -2.45
C THR A 118 -16.20 -11.51 -1.86
N TYR A 119 -15.05 -11.56 -1.17
CA TYR A 119 -14.36 -10.35 -0.73
C TYR A 119 -13.78 -9.60 -1.93
N LEU A 120 -13.07 -10.32 -2.80
CA LEU A 120 -12.44 -9.73 -3.99
C LEU A 120 -13.48 -9.15 -4.95
N GLU A 121 -14.61 -9.83 -5.14
CA GLU A 121 -15.73 -9.33 -5.94
C GLU A 121 -16.31 -8.01 -5.40
N LYS A 122 -16.37 -7.86 -4.07
CA LYS A 122 -16.88 -6.64 -3.45
C LYS A 122 -15.93 -5.45 -3.61
N ILE A 123 -14.62 -5.66 -3.51
CA ILE A 123 -13.65 -4.56 -3.56
C ILE A 123 -13.21 -4.21 -4.98
N PHE A 124 -13.10 -5.20 -5.89
CA PHE A 124 -12.68 -4.98 -7.27
C PHE A 124 -13.87 -4.82 -8.25
N GLY A 125 -15.05 -5.33 -7.90
CA GLY A 125 -16.25 -5.23 -8.72
C GLY A 125 -16.17 -6.02 -10.03
N THR A 126 -17.04 -5.65 -10.97
CA THR A 126 -17.16 -6.31 -12.27
C THR A 126 -16.03 -6.02 -13.26
N LEU A 127 -15.29 -4.93 -13.03
CA LEU A 127 -14.14 -4.50 -13.84
C LEU A 127 -12.80 -4.94 -13.25
N ALA A 128 -12.81 -5.93 -12.37
CA ALA A 128 -11.61 -6.44 -11.67
C ALA A 128 -10.43 -6.73 -12.60
N LEU A 129 -10.69 -7.26 -13.82
CA LEU A 129 -9.65 -7.59 -14.80
C LEU A 129 -8.93 -6.36 -15.38
N ASN A 130 -9.49 -5.16 -15.26
CA ASN A 130 -8.83 -3.93 -15.69
C ASN A 130 -7.85 -3.42 -14.62
N ASP A 131 -8.10 -3.75 -13.35
CA ASP A 131 -7.23 -3.33 -12.24
C ASP A 131 -5.95 -4.18 -12.23
N TRP A 132 -4.81 -3.52 -12.44
CA TRP A 132 -3.51 -4.19 -12.55
C TRP A 132 -3.14 -4.95 -11.27
N ARG A 133 -3.61 -4.48 -10.11
CA ARG A 133 -3.39 -5.14 -8.81
C ARG A 133 -4.13 -6.48 -8.72
N TYR A 134 -5.33 -6.55 -9.29
CA TYR A 134 -6.08 -7.81 -9.36
C TYR A 134 -5.40 -8.80 -10.30
N GLU A 135 -5.00 -8.34 -11.47
CA GLU A 135 -4.33 -9.17 -12.49
C GLU A 135 -2.99 -9.73 -11.97
N SER A 136 -2.18 -8.89 -11.32
CA SER A 136 -0.83 -9.27 -10.89
C SER A 136 -0.80 -10.04 -9.56
N ASN A 137 -1.63 -9.61 -8.57
CA ASN A 137 -1.54 -10.10 -7.21
C ASN A 137 -2.48 -11.26 -6.88
N TRP A 138 -3.56 -11.45 -7.66
CA TRP A 138 -4.57 -12.45 -7.36
C TRP A 138 -4.70 -13.45 -8.49
N LYS A 139 -4.23 -14.67 -8.27
CA LYS A 139 -4.20 -15.73 -9.30
C LYS A 139 -4.92 -16.97 -8.84
N VAL A 140 -5.63 -17.62 -9.78
CA VAL A 140 -6.18 -18.97 -9.58
C VAL A 140 -5.02 -19.94 -9.64
N ALA A 141 -4.88 -20.79 -8.63
CA ALA A 141 -3.88 -21.84 -8.60
C ALA A 141 -4.55 -23.22 -8.62
N SER A 142 -3.85 -24.22 -9.14
CA SER A 142 -4.35 -25.61 -9.19
C SER A 142 -4.64 -26.11 -7.78
N GLY A 143 -5.80 -26.72 -7.61
CA GLY A 143 -6.24 -27.27 -6.32
C GLY A 143 -6.96 -26.29 -5.39
N HIS A 144 -7.08 -25.02 -5.76
CA HIS A 144 -7.75 -24.00 -4.99
C HIS A 144 -9.00 -23.46 -5.67
N THR A 145 -10.05 -23.19 -4.90
CA THR A 145 -11.30 -22.58 -5.39
C THR A 145 -11.24 -21.05 -5.35
N ASN A 146 -10.49 -20.51 -4.41
CA ASN A 146 -10.28 -19.08 -4.26
C ASN A 146 -8.95 -18.65 -4.90
N ARG A 147 -8.82 -17.36 -5.20
CA ARG A 147 -7.57 -16.81 -5.71
C ARG A 147 -6.53 -16.73 -4.61
N CYS A 148 -5.29 -17.11 -4.91
CA CYS A 148 -4.14 -16.98 -4.03
C CYS A 148 -3.48 -15.60 -4.20
N PHE A 149 -2.89 -15.09 -3.14
CA PHE A 149 -2.25 -13.78 -3.10
C PHE A 149 -0.76 -13.88 -3.37
N TYR A 150 -0.28 -13.17 -4.39
CA TYR A 150 1.10 -13.30 -4.90
C TYR A 150 2.00 -12.08 -4.66
N LYS A 151 1.53 -11.05 -3.96
CA LYS A 151 2.29 -9.79 -3.79
C LYS A 151 3.73 -10.00 -3.28
N TYR A 152 3.92 -10.97 -2.40
CA TYR A 152 5.20 -11.29 -1.79
C TYR A 152 5.83 -12.59 -2.33
N SER A 153 5.29 -13.14 -3.42
CA SER A 153 5.90 -14.33 -4.01
C SER A 153 7.32 -14.05 -4.45
N ASP A 154 8.14 -15.09 -4.41
CA ASP A 154 9.49 -15.03 -4.93
C ASP A 154 9.48 -14.59 -6.41
N LEU A 155 10.48 -13.80 -6.74
CA LEU A 155 10.80 -13.44 -8.10
C LEU A 155 12.09 -14.19 -8.41
N GLU A 156 12.03 -15.19 -9.29
CA GLU A 156 13.20 -15.94 -9.76
C GLU A 156 14.19 -15.04 -10.54
N THR A 157 14.52 -13.87 -9.97
CA THR A 157 15.33 -12.85 -10.66
C THR A 157 16.06 -11.94 -9.66
N ASP A 158 17.12 -11.30 -10.12
CA ASP A 158 17.87 -10.26 -9.41
C ASP A 158 17.14 -8.89 -9.41
N ALA A 159 15.82 -8.87 -9.30
CA ALA A 159 15.07 -7.63 -9.23
C ALA A 159 15.38 -6.91 -7.91
N TYR A 160 15.80 -5.65 -7.98
CA TYR A 160 16.19 -4.85 -6.81
C TYR A 160 15.07 -4.73 -5.75
N TYR A 161 13.82 -4.92 -6.17
CA TYR A 161 12.64 -4.85 -5.30
C TYR A 161 12.22 -6.20 -4.72
N ALA A 162 12.94 -7.29 -5.02
CA ALA A 162 12.59 -8.63 -4.55
C ALA A 162 12.52 -8.72 -3.02
N ASP A 163 13.40 -8.00 -2.33
CA ASP A 163 13.53 -8.02 -0.87
C ASP A 163 12.84 -6.85 -0.17
N LEU A 164 12.10 -6.02 -0.90
CA LEU A 164 11.52 -4.81 -0.30
C LEU A 164 10.11 -5.06 0.26
N LEU A 165 9.89 -4.57 1.48
CA LEU A 165 8.57 -4.46 2.09
C LEU A 165 8.10 -2.99 2.01
N PRO A 166 7.00 -2.70 1.31
CA PRO A 166 6.43 -1.35 1.23
C PRO A 166 6.03 -0.84 2.62
N MET A 167 6.45 0.38 2.96
CA MET A 167 6.05 1.07 4.18
C MET A 167 5.24 2.32 3.88
N ILE A 168 5.67 3.11 2.88
CA ILE A 168 4.95 4.29 2.38
C ILE A 168 5.12 4.32 0.87
N ARG A 169 4.01 4.44 0.15
CA ARG A 169 3.99 4.59 -1.30
C ARG A 169 3.36 5.92 -1.71
N MET A 170 3.66 6.35 -2.92
CA MET A 170 3.15 7.59 -3.49
C MET A 170 1.61 7.62 -3.55
N SER A 171 0.98 6.47 -3.81
CA SER A 171 -0.49 6.34 -3.79
C SER A 171 -1.12 6.82 -2.48
N GLU A 172 -0.48 6.59 -1.33
CA GLU A 172 -0.98 7.08 -0.04
C GLU A 172 -0.97 8.60 0.04
N MET A 173 0.04 9.25 -0.52
CA MET A 173 0.10 10.72 -0.54
C MET A 173 -1.07 11.31 -1.35
N TYR A 174 -1.39 10.72 -2.48
CA TYR A 174 -2.54 11.11 -3.27
C TYR A 174 -3.88 10.84 -2.56
N TYR A 175 -3.99 9.74 -1.82
CA TYR A 175 -5.19 9.47 -1.02
C TYR A 175 -5.34 10.47 0.13
N ILE A 176 -4.22 10.87 0.78
CA ILE A 176 -4.25 11.93 1.79
C ILE A 176 -4.72 13.25 1.17
N ILE A 177 -4.19 13.64 0.01
CA ILE A 177 -4.63 14.85 -0.68
C ILE A 177 -6.11 14.76 -1.04
N ALA A 178 -6.56 13.64 -1.62
CA ALA A 178 -7.97 13.44 -1.98
C ALA A 178 -8.91 13.56 -0.78
N GLU A 179 -8.49 13.10 0.39
CA GLU A 179 -9.27 13.15 1.62
C GLU A 179 -9.28 14.54 2.28
N THR A 180 -8.18 15.31 2.11
CA THR A 180 -7.96 16.57 2.85
C THR A 180 -8.02 17.82 1.96
N ALA A 181 -8.26 17.66 0.65
CA ALA A 181 -8.35 18.78 -0.28
C ALA A 181 -9.49 19.74 0.08
N GLU A 182 -9.23 21.05 -0.09
CA GLU A 182 -10.19 22.10 0.24
C GLU A 182 -11.33 22.21 -0.79
N ASN A 183 -11.19 21.61 -1.96
CA ASN A 183 -12.17 21.62 -3.02
C ASN A 183 -12.27 20.26 -3.74
N GLU A 184 -13.42 20.02 -4.36
CA GLU A 184 -13.72 18.76 -5.04
C GLU A 184 -12.82 18.49 -6.26
N THR A 185 -12.37 19.52 -6.95
CA THR A 185 -11.52 19.37 -8.13
C THR A 185 -10.18 18.76 -7.76
N ASP A 186 -9.48 19.33 -6.78
CA ASP A 186 -8.19 18.82 -6.30
C ASP A 186 -8.33 17.39 -5.75
N ALA A 187 -9.45 17.11 -5.04
CA ALA A 187 -9.73 15.78 -4.51
C ALA A 187 -9.88 14.74 -5.62
N LEU A 188 -10.69 15.06 -6.65
CA LEU A 188 -10.92 14.17 -7.80
C LEU A 188 -9.66 14.00 -8.65
N GLU A 189 -8.92 15.07 -8.91
CA GLU A 189 -7.66 15.00 -9.65
C GLU A 189 -6.67 14.06 -8.95
N SER A 190 -6.54 14.18 -7.64
CA SER A 190 -5.60 13.38 -6.85
C SER A 190 -5.94 11.89 -6.88
N ILE A 191 -7.19 11.53 -6.61
CA ILE A 191 -7.57 10.11 -6.63
C ILE A 191 -7.53 9.54 -8.05
N ASN A 192 -7.94 10.31 -9.05
CA ASN A 192 -7.98 9.90 -10.44
C ASN A 192 -6.59 9.62 -11.01
N LEU A 193 -5.56 10.33 -10.57
CA LEU A 193 -4.19 10.01 -10.94
C LEU A 193 -3.80 8.59 -10.49
N VAL A 194 -4.19 8.19 -9.29
CA VAL A 194 -3.93 6.82 -8.83
C VAL A 194 -4.80 5.82 -9.59
N LEU A 195 -6.10 6.08 -9.76
CA LEU A 195 -7.01 5.18 -10.48
C LEU A 195 -6.52 4.91 -11.90
N ASP A 196 -6.11 5.94 -12.65
CA ASP A 196 -5.55 5.81 -13.99
C ASP A 196 -4.31 4.90 -14.00
N ASN A 197 -3.40 5.13 -13.06
CA ASN A 197 -2.17 4.34 -12.90
C ASN A 197 -2.39 2.98 -12.20
N ARG A 198 -3.63 2.54 -12.09
CA ARG A 198 -4.05 1.20 -11.68
C ARG A 198 -4.97 0.54 -12.70
N GLY A 199 -5.32 1.24 -13.80
CA GLY A 199 -6.25 0.77 -14.83
C GLY A 199 -7.70 0.76 -14.38
N VAL A 200 -8.05 1.58 -13.39
CA VAL A 200 -9.40 1.69 -12.82
C VAL A 200 -10.13 2.88 -13.46
N GLU A 201 -11.45 2.75 -13.60
CA GLU A 201 -12.30 3.81 -14.12
C GLU A 201 -12.24 5.06 -13.23
N LEU A 202 -12.15 6.24 -13.87
CA LEU A 202 -12.00 7.51 -13.18
C LEU A 202 -13.32 7.97 -12.55
N LEU A 203 -13.23 8.62 -11.41
CA LEU A 203 -14.37 9.28 -10.79
C LEU A 203 -14.73 10.55 -11.54
N THR A 204 -16.03 10.73 -11.76
CA THR A 204 -16.60 11.95 -12.37
C THR A 204 -17.33 12.83 -11.36
N SER A 205 -17.50 12.35 -10.10
CA SER A 205 -18.22 13.08 -9.05
C SER A 205 -17.63 12.79 -7.69
N ALA A 206 -17.48 13.81 -6.87
CA ALA A 206 -17.02 13.69 -5.49
C ALA A 206 -17.99 12.94 -4.57
N SER A 207 -19.25 12.78 -4.98
CA SER A 207 -20.23 12.00 -4.20
C SER A 207 -19.84 10.53 -3.94
N GLN A 208 -18.92 10.00 -4.75
CA GLN A 208 -18.40 8.63 -4.62
C GLN A 208 -17.00 8.58 -4.00
N LEU A 209 -16.42 9.73 -3.65
CA LEU A 209 -15.03 9.81 -3.21
C LEU A 209 -14.76 8.95 -1.97
N GLU A 210 -15.58 9.06 -0.92
CA GLU A 210 -15.38 8.29 0.32
C GLU A 210 -15.44 6.78 0.09
N SER A 211 -16.44 6.31 -0.67
CA SER A 211 -16.58 4.88 -0.97
C SER A 211 -15.43 4.37 -1.86
N THR A 212 -14.96 5.21 -2.79
CA THR A 212 -13.82 4.86 -3.64
C THR A 212 -12.53 4.84 -2.85
N LEU A 213 -12.27 5.82 -2.00
CA LEU A 213 -11.11 5.81 -1.10
C LEU A 213 -11.08 4.54 -0.24
N LEU A 214 -12.22 4.15 0.35
CA LEU A 214 -12.31 2.91 1.12
C LEU A 214 -11.89 1.69 0.28
N ASN A 215 -12.44 1.56 -0.93
CA ASN A 215 -12.09 0.45 -1.82
C ASN A 215 -10.62 0.51 -2.25
N GLU A 216 -10.11 1.70 -2.52
CA GLU A 216 -8.71 1.88 -2.92
C GLU A 216 -7.75 1.55 -1.78
N TYR A 217 -8.02 1.94 -0.54
CA TYR A 217 -7.25 1.49 0.62
C TYR A 217 -7.26 -0.04 0.76
N GLN A 218 -8.41 -0.69 0.53
CA GLN A 218 -8.52 -2.15 0.59
C GLN A 218 -7.73 -2.86 -0.51
N LYS A 219 -7.71 -2.33 -1.73
CA LYS A 219 -6.96 -2.90 -2.85
C LYS A 219 -5.45 -2.65 -2.72
N GLU A 220 -5.09 -1.42 -2.40
CA GLU A 220 -3.71 -0.94 -2.42
C GLU A 220 -2.88 -1.50 -1.27
N PHE A 221 -3.43 -1.49 -0.06
CA PHE A 221 -2.71 -1.85 1.17
C PHE A 221 -3.04 -3.24 1.71
N TRP A 222 -3.71 -4.07 0.92
CA TRP A 222 -3.94 -5.46 1.32
C TRP A 222 -2.60 -6.17 1.58
N GLY A 223 -2.47 -6.81 2.74
CA GLY A 223 -1.24 -7.49 3.17
C GLY A 223 -0.13 -6.57 3.69
N GLU A 224 -0.36 -5.24 3.84
CA GLU A 224 0.64 -4.27 4.31
C GLU A 224 0.39 -3.78 5.76
N GLY A 225 -0.64 -4.27 6.43
CA GLY A 225 -0.96 -3.90 7.81
C GLY A 225 -1.60 -2.51 7.99
N GLN A 226 -1.85 -1.76 6.91
CA GLN A 226 -2.36 -0.38 6.97
C GLN A 226 -3.88 -0.30 7.20
N LEU A 227 -4.64 -1.30 6.74
CA LEU A 227 -6.11 -1.24 6.74
C LEU A 227 -6.72 -1.14 8.13
N PHE A 228 -6.15 -1.81 9.13
CA PHE A 228 -6.66 -1.73 10.50
C PHE A 228 -6.62 -0.28 11.02
N PHE A 229 -5.53 0.41 10.78
CA PHE A 229 -5.35 1.80 11.17
C PHE A 229 -6.29 2.74 10.42
N TYR A 230 -6.47 2.52 9.12
CA TYR A 230 -7.44 3.27 8.32
C TYR A 230 -8.85 3.11 8.88
N TYR A 231 -9.32 1.88 9.14
CA TYR A 231 -10.64 1.62 9.70
C TYR A 231 -10.82 2.24 11.10
N LYS A 232 -9.77 2.15 11.93
CA LYS A 232 -9.77 2.75 13.27
C LYS A 232 -9.90 4.28 13.20
N ARG A 233 -9.10 4.93 12.35
CA ARG A 233 -9.15 6.38 12.16
C ARG A 233 -10.53 6.85 11.66
N MET A 234 -11.11 6.12 10.71
CA MET A 234 -12.44 6.39 10.17
C MET A 234 -13.57 5.97 11.12
N ASN A 235 -13.26 5.45 12.29
CA ASN A 235 -14.22 4.92 13.28
C ASN A 235 -15.30 4.04 12.65
N ARG A 236 -14.91 3.11 11.75
CA ARG A 236 -15.84 2.25 11.02
C ARG A 236 -16.50 1.26 11.99
N SER A 237 -17.83 1.32 12.12
CA SER A 237 -18.61 0.39 12.94
C SER A 237 -18.77 -0.99 12.27
N SER A 238 -18.52 -1.08 10.98
CA SER A 238 -18.56 -2.34 10.21
C SER A 238 -17.49 -2.33 9.14
N ILE A 239 -16.76 -3.43 9.02
CA ILE A 239 -15.70 -3.61 8.02
C ILE A 239 -15.93 -4.90 7.24
N LEU A 240 -15.51 -4.92 5.99
CA LEU A 240 -15.49 -6.14 5.19
C LEU A 240 -14.31 -7.01 5.63
N SER A 241 -14.59 -8.22 6.07
CA SER A 241 -13.56 -9.17 6.48
C SER A 241 -12.91 -9.85 5.29
N ALA A 242 -11.61 -9.68 5.14
CA ALA A 242 -10.83 -10.39 4.14
C ALA A 242 -10.78 -11.91 4.38
N PHE A 243 -11.07 -12.36 5.58
CA PHE A 243 -11.09 -13.78 5.95
C PHE A 243 -12.46 -14.41 5.74
N ALA A 244 -13.53 -13.75 6.15
CA ALA A 244 -14.89 -14.31 6.10
C ALA A 244 -15.67 -13.92 4.83
N GLY A 245 -15.23 -12.93 4.07
CA GLY A 245 -15.94 -12.39 2.90
C GLY A 245 -17.24 -11.67 3.22
N GLY A 246 -17.61 -11.55 4.50
CA GLY A 246 -18.76 -10.83 5.03
C GLY A 246 -18.36 -9.65 5.89
N ASN A 247 -19.36 -8.90 6.35
CA ASN A 247 -19.12 -7.77 7.26
C ASN A 247 -18.91 -8.26 8.70
N VAL A 248 -18.01 -7.59 9.40
CA VAL A 248 -17.72 -7.78 10.83
C VAL A 248 -17.98 -6.47 11.55
N GLU A 249 -18.82 -6.54 12.59
CA GLU A 249 -19.07 -5.40 13.48
C GLU A 249 -17.81 -5.01 14.25
N MET A 250 -17.52 -3.73 14.28
CA MET A 250 -16.36 -3.13 14.96
C MET A 250 -16.85 -2.22 16.08
N ASN A 251 -16.05 -2.15 17.13
CA ASN A 251 -16.30 -1.28 18.29
C ASN A 251 -14.98 -0.98 19.01
N ASP A 252 -15.02 -0.18 20.05
CA ASP A 252 -13.84 0.25 20.79
C ASP A 252 -13.01 -0.93 21.33
N THR A 253 -13.66 -2.00 21.78
CA THR A 253 -12.93 -3.17 22.31
C THR A 253 -12.16 -3.94 21.25
N LYS A 254 -12.52 -3.80 19.97
CA LYS A 254 -11.79 -4.38 18.84
C LYS A 254 -10.72 -3.45 18.29
N TYR A 255 -10.93 -2.13 18.39
CA TYR A 255 -9.94 -1.13 17.96
C TYR A 255 -8.89 -0.81 19.02
N VAL A 256 -9.17 -1.07 20.29
CA VAL A 256 -8.22 -0.87 21.39
C VAL A 256 -7.69 -2.24 21.80
N LEU A 257 -6.44 -2.52 21.46
CA LEU A 257 -5.81 -3.77 21.85
C LEU A 257 -5.62 -3.81 23.36
N PRO A 258 -5.94 -4.93 24.04
CA PRO A 258 -5.71 -5.06 25.48
C PRO A 258 -4.19 -5.01 25.77
N LEU A 259 -3.86 -4.46 26.93
CA LEU A 259 -2.48 -4.54 27.41
C LEU A 259 -2.09 -6.03 27.58
N PRO A 260 -0.87 -6.41 27.19
CA PRO A 260 -0.35 -7.74 27.47
C PRO A 260 -0.43 -8.07 28.97
N GLN A 261 -0.71 -9.30 29.32
CA GLN A 261 -0.81 -9.73 30.72
C GLN A 261 0.47 -9.44 31.50
N SER A 262 1.64 -9.58 30.84
CA SER A 262 2.94 -9.22 31.42
C SER A 262 3.05 -7.78 31.90
N GLU A 263 2.28 -6.85 31.31
CA GLU A 263 2.25 -5.43 31.70
C GLU A 263 1.26 -5.18 32.86
N THR A 264 0.33 -6.10 33.10
CA THR A 264 -0.70 -5.97 34.14
C THR A 264 -0.35 -6.74 35.41
N ASP A 265 0.44 -7.80 35.32
CA ASP A 265 0.78 -8.68 36.46
C ASP A 265 1.75 -8.03 37.47
N PHE A 266 2.39 -6.92 37.09
CA PHE A 266 3.39 -6.21 37.93
C PHE A 266 2.91 -4.84 38.45
N ARG A 267 1.61 -4.58 38.43
CA ARG A 267 1.04 -3.32 38.96
C ARG A 267 0.27 -3.55 40.24
#